data_02401abd13b4c1ec0942d67288a1e0a0
#
_entry.id   02401abd13b4c1ec0942d67288a1e0a0
#
_cell.length_a   1.000
_cell.length_b   1.000
_cell.length_c   1.000
_cell.angle_alpha   90.00
_cell.angle_beta   90.00
_cell.angle_gamma   90.00
#
_symmetry.space_group_name_H-M   'P 1'
#
loop_
_entity.id
_entity.type
_entity.pdbx_description
1 polymer ?
#
loop_
_entity_poly.entity_id
_entity_poly.type
_entity_poly.pdbx_seq_one_letter_code
_entity_poly.pdbx_strand_id
1 'polypeptide(L)'
;DVYKRQVHAFTLTGLVWATLAAVALLEGRPHWMWFWLGIALVVDGVDGNMARKHHIKEVVPWFNGAVVDNIVDYLTRTAIPAAFMVMYLPLGPRPLAIALIILVLVSSMFCYANEAAKSGDYYFVGFPAAWNIVAVLLWVWNAPMAVCISAIFIFSAMTLVPLHYTHPFRVERGRIANIAATFIWIVSTGMLIASETMAASLSKASIHGLVAVNVAAGAWLIIGGVRRSLSGR
;
A
#
# COMPACT_ATOMS: atom_id res chain seq x y z
N ASP A 1 14.85 28.99 -3.61
CA ASP A 1 14.94 27.66 -4.09
C ASP A 1 15.53 26.60 -3.15
N VAL A 2 15.97 27.01 -1.95
CA VAL A 2 16.32 26.09 -0.86
C VAL A 2 15.11 25.23 -0.47
N TYR A 3 13.93 25.80 -0.44
CA TYR A 3 12.68 25.09 -0.07
C TYR A 3 12.33 23.93 -1.02
N LYS A 4 12.59 24.09 -2.31
CA LYS A 4 12.31 23.06 -3.31
C LYS A 4 13.30 21.89 -3.25
N ARG A 5 14.55 22.14 -2.88
CA ARG A 5 15.55 21.11 -2.58
C ARG A 5 15.18 20.32 -1.32
N GLN A 6 14.55 20.98 -0.34
CA GLN A 6 14.08 20.32 0.88
C GLN A 6 12.99 19.29 0.62
N VAL A 7 12.08 19.54 -0.34
CA VAL A 7 11.03 18.57 -0.69
C VAL A 7 11.64 17.31 -1.29
N HIS A 8 12.60 17.42 -2.21
CA HIS A 8 13.30 16.24 -2.76
C HIS A 8 14.10 15.52 -1.68
N ALA A 9 14.74 16.23 -0.76
CA ALA A 9 15.42 15.62 0.38
C ALA A 9 14.45 14.86 1.28
N PHE A 10 13.22 15.40 1.45
CA PHE A 10 12.19 14.75 2.24
C PHE A 10 11.69 13.46 1.58
N THR A 11 11.42 13.46 0.26
CA THR A 11 11.08 12.22 -0.50
C THR A 11 12.19 11.17 -0.37
N LEU A 12 13.47 11.59 -0.41
CA LEU A 12 14.60 10.69 -0.21
C LEU A 12 14.64 10.06 1.18
N THR A 13 14.04 10.68 2.21
CA THR A 13 13.92 10.02 3.53
C THR A 13 13.07 8.75 3.46
N GLY A 14 12.21 8.61 2.46
CA GLY A 14 11.48 7.37 2.20
C GLY A 14 12.39 6.14 2.05
N LEU A 15 13.61 6.33 1.48
CA LEU A 15 14.62 5.26 1.39
C LEU A 15 15.17 4.85 2.77
N VAL A 16 15.25 5.79 3.72
CA VAL A 16 15.67 5.46 5.09
C VAL A 16 14.67 4.51 5.73
N TRP A 17 13.38 4.83 5.63
CA TRP A 17 12.31 4.01 6.19
C TRP A 17 12.18 2.67 5.47
N ALA A 18 12.33 2.65 4.13
CA ALA A 18 12.40 1.41 3.35
C ALA A 18 13.57 0.53 3.78
N THR A 19 14.74 1.12 4.00
CA THR A 19 15.93 0.38 4.47
C THR A 19 15.71 -0.21 5.86
N LEU A 20 15.19 0.59 6.80
CA LEU A 20 14.88 0.11 8.16
C LEU A 20 13.82 -1.00 8.13
N ALA A 21 12.82 -0.91 7.26
CA ALA A 21 11.83 -1.96 7.06
C ALA A 21 12.48 -3.25 6.52
N ALA A 22 13.34 -3.14 5.51
CA ALA A 22 14.05 -4.29 4.95
C ALA A 22 14.97 -4.96 5.98
N VAL A 23 15.73 -4.18 6.76
CA VAL A 23 16.57 -4.69 7.85
C VAL A 23 15.72 -5.42 8.89
N ALA A 24 14.62 -4.82 9.34
CA ALA A 24 13.72 -5.44 10.31
C ALA A 24 13.13 -6.77 9.78
N LEU A 25 12.82 -6.84 8.47
CA LEU A 25 12.37 -8.07 7.83
C LEU A 25 13.44 -9.16 7.87
N LEU A 26 14.68 -8.82 7.51
CA LEU A 26 15.82 -9.75 7.50
C LEU A 26 16.16 -10.23 8.91
N GLU A 27 15.97 -9.40 9.93
CA GLU A 27 16.14 -9.76 11.35
C GLU A 27 14.97 -10.60 11.91
N GLY A 28 13.96 -10.93 11.11
CA GLY A 28 12.80 -11.69 11.58
C GLY A 28 11.86 -10.91 12.49
N ARG A 29 11.81 -9.60 12.35
CA ARG A 29 10.98 -8.68 13.15
C ARG A 29 9.87 -8.05 12.30
N PRO A 30 8.84 -8.80 11.90
CA PRO A 30 7.83 -8.33 10.95
C PRO A 30 7.04 -7.11 11.46
N HIS A 31 6.77 -7.01 12.74
CA HIS A 31 6.08 -5.86 13.34
C HIS A 31 6.87 -4.55 13.17
N TRP A 32 8.20 -4.57 13.34
CA TRP A 32 9.04 -3.40 13.08
C TRP A 32 9.11 -3.07 11.60
N MET A 33 9.13 -4.09 10.72
CA MET A 33 9.00 -3.86 9.28
C MET A 33 7.72 -3.08 8.95
N TRP A 34 6.57 -3.53 9.47
CA TRP A 34 5.29 -2.85 9.24
C TRP A 34 5.23 -1.46 9.86
N PHE A 35 5.86 -1.26 11.01
CA PHE A 35 5.98 0.06 11.63
C PHE A 35 6.75 1.04 10.74
N TRP A 36 7.90 0.63 10.20
CA TRP A 36 8.69 1.48 9.30
C TRP A 36 7.98 1.72 7.97
N LEU A 37 7.29 0.73 7.41
CA LEU A 37 6.46 0.92 6.22
C LEU A 37 5.28 1.86 6.49
N GLY A 38 4.72 1.85 7.69
CA GLY A 38 3.70 2.81 8.13
C GLY A 38 4.23 4.25 8.16
N ILE A 39 5.45 4.47 8.66
CA ILE A 39 6.11 5.78 8.61
C ILE A 39 6.38 6.19 7.17
N ALA A 40 6.88 5.29 6.32
CA ALA A 40 7.10 5.56 4.90
C ALA A 40 5.80 6.02 4.21
N LEU A 41 4.67 5.38 4.50
CA LEU A 41 3.36 5.75 3.96
C LEU A 41 2.92 7.17 4.39
N VAL A 42 3.18 7.55 5.65
CA VAL A 42 2.89 8.91 6.14
C VAL A 42 3.78 9.94 5.45
N VAL A 43 5.06 9.65 5.31
CA VAL A 43 6.03 10.54 4.63
C VAL A 43 5.61 10.76 3.18
N ASP A 44 5.27 9.71 2.43
CA ASP A 44 4.76 9.78 1.05
C ASP A 44 3.47 10.62 0.96
N GLY A 45 2.53 10.46 1.89
CA GLY A 45 1.31 11.26 1.94
C GLY A 45 1.57 12.77 2.14
N VAL A 46 2.61 13.12 2.88
CA VAL A 46 3.00 14.51 3.16
C VAL A 46 3.77 15.12 1.98
N ASP A 47 4.79 14.43 1.46
CA ASP A 47 5.63 14.97 0.37
C ASP A 47 4.84 15.14 -0.93
N GLY A 48 3.96 14.24 -1.26
CA GLY A 48 3.05 14.38 -2.40
C GLY A 48 2.14 15.61 -2.30
N ASN A 49 1.75 16.04 -1.09
CA ASN A 49 1.02 17.30 -0.88
C ASN A 49 1.92 18.51 -1.02
N MET A 50 3.15 18.47 -0.48
CA MET A 50 4.12 19.56 -0.57
C MET A 50 4.58 19.77 -2.01
N ALA A 51 4.89 18.72 -2.75
CA ALA A 51 5.34 18.78 -4.13
C ALA A 51 4.32 19.47 -5.05
N ARG A 52 3.03 19.22 -4.85
CA ARG A 52 1.95 19.84 -5.63
C ARG A 52 1.78 21.33 -5.35
N LYS A 53 1.92 21.76 -4.10
CA LYS A 53 1.75 23.17 -3.72
C LYS A 53 2.84 24.10 -4.30
N HIS A 54 4.00 23.56 -4.63
CA HIS A 54 5.19 24.38 -4.93
C HIS A 54 5.69 24.33 -6.38
N HIS A 55 4.95 23.73 -7.33
CA HIS A 55 5.31 23.66 -8.76
C HIS A 55 6.77 23.24 -9.02
N ILE A 56 7.23 22.17 -8.35
CA ILE A 56 8.66 21.81 -8.22
C ILE A 56 9.33 21.45 -9.55
N LYS A 57 8.58 21.02 -10.56
CA LYS A 57 9.12 20.60 -11.88
C LYS A 57 9.94 21.68 -12.59
N GLU A 58 9.76 22.95 -12.25
CA GLU A 58 10.39 24.07 -12.95
C GLU A 58 11.77 24.44 -12.40
N VAL A 59 12.20 23.91 -11.26
CA VAL A 59 13.36 24.42 -10.52
C VAL A 59 14.59 23.53 -10.54
N VAL A 60 14.43 22.23 -10.72
CA VAL A 60 15.54 21.27 -10.79
C VAL A 60 15.33 20.34 -11.99
N PRO A 61 15.55 20.84 -13.22
CA PRO A 61 15.18 20.10 -14.44
C PRO A 61 15.97 18.82 -14.67
N TRP A 62 17.13 18.66 -14.03
CA TRP A 62 17.97 17.47 -14.11
C TRP A 62 17.60 16.39 -13.07
N PHE A 63 16.75 16.68 -12.09
CA PHE A 63 16.33 15.74 -11.06
C PHE A 63 14.83 15.44 -11.19
N ASN A 64 14.49 14.23 -11.59
CA ASN A 64 13.11 13.82 -11.74
C ASN A 64 12.57 13.22 -10.42
N GLY A 65 11.97 14.05 -9.58
CA GLY A 65 11.39 13.65 -8.30
C GLY A 65 10.29 12.57 -8.44
N ALA A 66 9.55 12.54 -9.56
CA ALA A 66 8.53 11.52 -9.79
C ALA A 66 9.14 10.13 -10.01
N VAL A 67 10.33 10.05 -10.59
CA VAL A 67 11.05 8.77 -10.71
C VAL A 67 11.49 8.29 -9.34
N VAL A 68 12.01 9.18 -8.49
CA VAL A 68 12.42 8.84 -7.13
C VAL A 68 11.23 8.37 -6.30
N ASP A 69 10.11 9.08 -6.37
CA ASP A 69 8.84 8.74 -5.73
C ASP A 69 8.36 7.33 -6.15
N ASN A 70 8.33 7.07 -7.45
CA ASN A 70 7.96 5.75 -7.97
C ASN A 70 8.90 4.62 -7.50
N ILE A 71 10.20 4.88 -7.36
CA ILE A 71 11.17 3.89 -6.86
C ILE A 71 10.93 3.61 -5.38
N VAL A 72 10.77 4.66 -4.57
CA VAL A 72 10.47 4.53 -3.14
C VAL A 72 9.15 3.80 -2.93
N ASP A 73 8.11 4.16 -3.68
CA ASP A 73 6.81 3.50 -3.68
C ASP A 73 6.92 2.02 -4.06
N TYR A 74 7.66 1.70 -5.12
CA TYR A 74 7.88 0.31 -5.51
C TYR A 74 8.56 -0.51 -4.40
N LEU A 75 9.54 0.06 -3.73
CA LEU A 75 10.20 -0.60 -2.60
C LEU A 75 9.24 -0.82 -1.43
N THR A 76 8.53 0.21 -1.02
CA THR A 76 7.71 0.20 0.21
C THR A 76 6.35 -0.46 0.02
N ARG A 77 5.76 -0.37 -1.17
CA ARG A 77 4.43 -0.93 -1.46
C ARG A 77 4.48 -2.29 -2.14
N THR A 78 5.59 -2.64 -2.79
CA THR A 78 5.69 -3.89 -3.56
C THR A 78 6.85 -4.79 -3.14
N ALA A 79 8.10 -4.35 -3.26
CA ALA A 79 9.26 -5.22 -3.13
C ALA A 79 9.45 -5.78 -1.71
N ILE A 80 9.43 -4.92 -0.69
CA ILE A 80 9.55 -5.34 0.72
C ILE A 80 8.35 -6.17 1.15
N PRO A 81 7.08 -5.77 0.89
CA PRO A 81 5.91 -6.63 1.13
C PRO A 81 5.96 -7.96 0.40
N ALA A 82 6.44 -8.02 -0.84
CA ALA A 82 6.60 -9.27 -1.58
C ALA A 82 7.61 -10.22 -0.92
N ALA A 83 8.75 -9.70 -0.45
CA ALA A 83 9.70 -10.47 0.35
C ALA A 83 9.08 -10.98 1.66
N PHE A 84 8.31 -10.13 2.35
CA PHE A 84 7.54 -10.51 3.54
C PHE A 84 6.57 -11.66 3.23
N MET A 85 5.84 -11.62 2.11
CA MET A 85 4.88 -12.66 1.74
C MET A 85 5.55 -14.03 1.60
N VAL A 86 6.75 -14.11 1.01
CA VAL A 86 7.52 -15.37 0.93
C VAL A 86 7.90 -15.92 2.30
N MET A 87 8.19 -15.03 3.25
CA MET A 87 8.71 -15.42 4.56
C MET A 87 7.61 -15.76 5.57
N TYR A 88 6.45 -15.13 5.45
CA TYR A 88 5.42 -15.13 6.50
C TYR A 88 4.04 -15.61 6.06
N LEU A 89 3.75 -15.70 4.76
CA LEU A 89 2.46 -16.20 4.29
C LEU A 89 2.54 -17.65 3.81
N PRO A 90 1.48 -18.45 3.98
CA PRO A 90 1.41 -19.83 3.51
C PRO A 90 1.20 -19.85 1.99
N LEU A 91 2.27 -19.73 1.21
CA LEU A 91 2.22 -19.70 -0.26
C LEU A 91 2.47 -21.09 -0.91
N GLY A 92 2.55 -22.14 -0.12
CA GLY A 92 2.81 -23.50 -0.59
C GLY A 92 4.30 -23.80 -0.78
N PRO A 93 4.67 -24.76 -1.65
CA PRO A 93 6.06 -25.12 -1.88
C PRO A 93 6.89 -23.94 -2.37
N ARG A 94 8.17 -23.90 -1.99
CA ARG A 94 9.08 -22.78 -2.34
C ARG A 94 9.09 -22.39 -3.82
N PRO A 95 9.08 -23.30 -4.80
CA PRO A 95 9.02 -22.92 -6.22
C PRO A 95 7.73 -22.15 -6.58
N LEU A 96 6.58 -22.57 -6.00
CA LEU A 96 5.31 -21.89 -6.20
C LEU A 96 5.32 -20.51 -5.55
N ALA A 97 5.81 -20.40 -4.31
CA ALA A 97 5.95 -19.12 -3.63
C ALA A 97 6.80 -18.12 -4.45
N ILE A 98 7.93 -18.58 -4.99
CA ILE A 98 8.78 -17.76 -5.86
C ILE A 98 8.03 -17.33 -7.13
N ALA A 99 7.32 -18.24 -7.81
CA ALA A 99 6.56 -17.91 -9.00
C ALA A 99 5.46 -16.88 -8.71
N LEU A 100 4.76 -17.02 -7.59
CA LEU A 100 3.74 -16.05 -7.14
C LEU A 100 4.34 -14.66 -6.88
N ILE A 101 5.53 -14.60 -6.26
CA ILE A 101 6.18 -13.32 -6.01
C ILE A 101 6.70 -12.69 -7.30
N ILE A 102 7.21 -13.46 -8.23
CA ILE A 102 7.56 -12.94 -9.57
C ILE A 102 6.31 -12.33 -10.23
N LEU A 103 5.15 -12.97 -10.12
CA LEU A 103 3.88 -12.44 -10.63
C LEU A 103 3.52 -11.10 -9.96
N VAL A 104 3.67 -10.99 -8.63
CA VAL A 104 3.48 -9.74 -7.88
C VAL A 104 4.38 -8.63 -8.40
N LEU A 105 5.68 -8.91 -8.55
CA LEU A 105 6.67 -7.92 -8.99
C LEU A 105 6.42 -7.48 -10.43
N VAL A 106 6.18 -8.43 -11.33
CA VAL A 106 5.93 -8.14 -12.75
C VAL A 106 4.62 -7.38 -12.95
N SER A 107 3.52 -7.82 -12.34
CA SER A 107 2.24 -7.11 -12.44
C SER A 107 2.32 -5.68 -11.92
N SER A 108 3.08 -5.44 -10.86
CA SER A 108 3.28 -4.10 -10.31
C SER A 108 4.00 -3.17 -11.28
N MET A 109 4.94 -3.67 -12.09
CA MET A 109 5.61 -2.85 -13.11
C MET A 109 4.62 -2.25 -14.11
N PHE A 110 3.56 -2.98 -14.49
CA PHE A 110 2.51 -2.42 -15.35
C PHE A 110 1.82 -1.22 -14.72
N CYS A 111 1.58 -1.25 -13.40
CA CYS A 111 0.99 -0.12 -12.68
C CYS A 111 1.93 1.10 -12.68
N TYR A 112 3.21 0.92 -12.37
CA TYR A 112 4.18 2.02 -12.29
C TYR A 112 4.57 2.58 -13.65
N ALA A 113 4.54 1.77 -14.70
CA ALA A 113 4.83 2.18 -16.08
C ALA A 113 3.61 2.78 -16.81
N ASN A 114 2.40 2.61 -16.28
CA ASN A 114 1.18 3.09 -16.91
C ASN A 114 0.92 4.57 -16.60
N GLU A 115 1.16 5.44 -17.57
CA GLU A 115 0.89 6.89 -17.44
C GLU A 115 -0.61 7.20 -17.26
N ALA A 116 -1.50 6.32 -17.73
CA ALA A 116 -2.95 6.44 -17.57
C ALA A 116 -3.49 5.82 -16.26
N ALA A 117 -2.61 5.43 -15.32
CA ALA A 117 -3.01 4.79 -14.06
C ALA A 117 -3.83 5.68 -13.11
N LYS A 118 -4.01 6.96 -13.44
CA LYS A 118 -4.82 7.92 -12.65
C LYS A 118 -5.84 8.59 -13.57
N SER A 119 -7.12 8.47 -13.21
CA SER A 119 -8.20 9.19 -13.90
C SER A 119 -8.21 10.68 -13.55
N GLY A 120 -8.86 11.51 -14.39
CA GLY A 120 -8.98 12.96 -14.17
C GLY A 120 -9.71 13.34 -12.87
N ASP A 121 -10.54 12.47 -12.33
CA ASP A 121 -11.27 12.60 -11.06
C ASP A 121 -10.58 11.91 -9.88
N TYR A 122 -9.28 11.64 -10.02
CA TYR A 122 -8.38 11.13 -8.99
C TYR A 122 -8.64 9.69 -8.51
N TYR A 123 -9.27 8.84 -9.30
CA TYR A 123 -9.27 7.41 -9.05
C TYR A 123 -8.03 6.76 -9.66
N PHE A 124 -7.56 5.68 -9.04
CA PHE A 124 -6.61 4.80 -9.68
C PHE A 124 -7.32 3.91 -10.69
N VAL A 125 -6.72 3.67 -11.84
CA VAL A 125 -7.23 2.78 -12.90
C VAL A 125 -6.38 1.50 -12.91
N GLY A 126 -7.01 0.37 -12.66
CA GLY A 126 -6.33 -0.88 -12.35
C GLY A 126 -5.89 -0.98 -10.88
N PHE A 127 -5.53 -2.17 -10.43
CA PHE A 127 -5.03 -2.36 -9.06
C PHE A 127 -3.74 -1.55 -8.85
N PRO A 128 -3.70 -0.64 -7.87
CA PRO A 128 -2.63 0.35 -7.72
C PRO A 128 -1.34 -0.20 -7.09
N ALA A 129 -1.01 -1.46 -7.31
CA ALA A 129 0.16 -2.16 -6.74
C ALA A 129 0.29 -2.01 -5.21
N ALA A 130 -0.83 -1.95 -4.50
CA ALA A 130 -0.88 -1.78 -3.04
C ALA A 130 -0.64 -3.12 -2.30
N TRP A 131 0.45 -3.79 -2.62
CA TRP A 131 0.78 -5.11 -2.05
C TRP A 131 1.10 -5.07 -0.57
N ASN A 132 1.55 -3.94 -0.05
CA ASN A 132 1.67 -3.72 1.38
C ASN A 132 0.33 -3.90 2.11
N ILE A 133 -0.76 -3.40 1.53
CA ILE A 133 -2.12 -3.58 2.06
C ILE A 133 -2.52 -5.06 2.00
N VAL A 134 -2.37 -5.68 0.84
CA VAL A 134 -2.73 -7.10 0.65
C VAL A 134 -1.93 -8.00 1.61
N ALA A 135 -0.61 -7.81 1.68
CA ALA A 135 0.26 -8.64 2.51
C ALA A 135 -0.06 -8.53 4.01
N VAL A 136 -0.24 -7.29 4.52
CA VAL A 136 -0.57 -7.09 5.94
C VAL A 136 -1.92 -7.66 6.30
N LEU A 137 -2.94 -7.51 5.43
CA LEU A 137 -4.27 -8.08 5.69
C LEU A 137 -4.26 -9.59 5.70
N LEU A 138 -3.63 -10.22 4.72
CA LEU A 138 -3.51 -11.67 4.67
C LEU A 138 -2.81 -12.23 5.92
N TRP A 139 -1.83 -11.50 6.43
CA TRP A 139 -1.10 -11.88 7.63
C TRP A 139 -1.93 -11.71 8.90
N VAL A 140 -2.45 -10.51 9.18
CA VAL A 140 -3.21 -10.24 10.41
C VAL A 140 -4.56 -10.97 10.48
N TRP A 141 -5.10 -11.42 9.34
CA TRP A 141 -6.29 -12.27 9.28
C TRP A 141 -5.96 -13.75 9.33
N ASN A 142 -4.67 -14.10 9.42
CA ASN A 142 -4.20 -15.49 9.38
C ASN A 142 -4.82 -16.27 8.22
N ALA A 143 -4.75 -15.67 7.02
CA ALA A 143 -5.43 -16.18 5.84
C ALA A 143 -4.88 -17.56 5.41
N PRO A 144 -5.73 -18.55 5.09
CA PRO A 144 -5.28 -19.85 4.64
C PRO A 144 -4.62 -19.77 3.25
N MET A 145 -3.79 -20.77 2.93
CA MET A 145 -3.00 -20.85 1.69
C MET A 145 -3.82 -20.55 0.43
N ALA A 146 -4.99 -21.14 0.31
CA ALA A 146 -5.85 -20.94 -0.86
C ALA A 146 -6.26 -19.48 -1.03
N VAL A 147 -6.54 -18.76 0.07
CA VAL A 147 -6.91 -17.34 0.05
C VAL A 147 -5.69 -16.49 -0.33
N CYS A 148 -4.50 -16.78 0.21
CA CYS A 148 -3.27 -16.07 -0.13
C CYS A 148 -2.94 -16.20 -1.63
N ILE A 149 -2.97 -17.42 -2.16
CA ILE A 149 -2.70 -17.68 -3.58
C ILE A 149 -3.75 -17.00 -4.48
N SER A 150 -5.05 -17.16 -4.14
CA SER A 150 -6.13 -16.55 -4.90
C SER A 150 -6.04 -15.02 -4.91
N ALA A 151 -5.71 -14.39 -3.79
CA ALA A 151 -5.53 -12.95 -3.71
C ALA A 151 -4.40 -12.46 -4.63
N ILE A 152 -3.27 -13.17 -4.67
CA ILE A 152 -2.16 -12.82 -5.56
C ILE A 152 -2.61 -12.88 -7.03
N PHE A 153 -3.26 -13.96 -7.46
CA PHE A 153 -3.73 -14.08 -8.84
C PHE A 153 -4.77 -13.01 -9.19
N ILE A 154 -5.77 -12.80 -8.32
CA ILE A 154 -6.85 -11.84 -8.54
C ILE A 154 -6.28 -10.43 -8.66
N PHE A 155 -5.49 -9.95 -7.68
CA PHE A 155 -4.99 -8.59 -7.70
C PHE A 155 -3.96 -8.35 -8.81
N SER A 156 -3.14 -9.36 -9.15
CA SER A 156 -2.25 -9.27 -10.31
C SER A 156 -3.03 -9.13 -11.62
N ALA A 157 -4.10 -9.92 -11.80
CA ALA A 157 -4.98 -9.79 -12.98
C ALA A 157 -5.72 -8.43 -12.99
N MET A 158 -6.18 -7.96 -11.84
CA MET A 158 -6.88 -6.68 -11.70
C MET A 158 -6.00 -5.46 -12.01
N THR A 159 -4.68 -5.59 -12.03
CA THR A 159 -3.78 -4.53 -12.52
C THR A 159 -4.03 -4.21 -14.01
N LEU A 160 -4.43 -5.21 -14.79
CA LEU A 160 -4.70 -5.08 -16.23
C LEU A 160 -6.16 -4.72 -16.56
N VAL A 161 -7.04 -4.79 -15.56
CA VAL A 161 -8.47 -4.49 -15.74
C VAL A 161 -8.72 -3.03 -15.34
N PRO A 162 -9.38 -2.20 -16.20
CA PRO A 162 -9.58 -0.78 -15.93
C PRO A 162 -10.68 -0.51 -14.89
N LEU A 163 -10.57 -1.14 -13.73
CA LEU A 163 -11.41 -0.86 -12.58
C LEU A 163 -10.88 0.34 -11.82
N HIS A 164 -11.80 1.15 -11.29
CA HIS A 164 -11.42 2.32 -10.51
C HIS A 164 -11.27 1.96 -9.04
N TYR A 165 -10.22 2.48 -8.41
CA TYR A 165 -9.98 2.38 -6.97
C TYR A 165 -9.96 3.77 -6.35
N THR A 166 -10.67 3.95 -5.25
CA THR A 166 -10.80 5.24 -4.58
C THR A 166 -9.46 5.72 -4.03
N HIS A 167 -9.01 6.90 -4.47
CA HIS A 167 -7.90 7.55 -3.79
C HIS A 167 -8.43 8.23 -2.52
N PRO A 168 -8.02 7.80 -1.30
CA PRO A 168 -8.70 8.16 -0.06
C PRO A 168 -8.76 9.67 0.21
N PHE A 169 -7.74 10.41 -0.19
CA PHE A 169 -7.59 11.83 0.15
C PHE A 169 -7.97 12.79 -1.00
N ARG A 170 -8.08 12.29 -2.24
CA ARG A 170 -8.24 13.14 -3.44
C ARG A 170 -9.62 13.10 -4.04
N VAL A 171 -10.31 11.96 -3.97
CA VAL A 171 -11.66 11.83 -4.50
C VAL A 171 -12.60 12.73 -3.71
N GLU A 172 -13.23 13.69 -4.39
CA GLU A 172 -14.11 14.68 -3.76
C GLU A 172 -15.41 14.05 -3.27
N ARG A 173 -15.93 13.07 -4.01
CA ARG A 173 -17.18 12.38 -3.66
C ARG A 173 -16.99 11.57 -2.37
N GLY A 174 -17.64 11.99 -1.31
CA GLY A 174 -17.55 11.35 0.00
C GLY A 174 -16.21 11.54 0.70
N ARG A 175 -15.46 12.61 0.42
CA ARG A 175 -14.10 12.85 0.90
C ARG A 175 -13.93 12.65 2.40
N ILE A 176 -14.84 13.19 3.22
CA ILE A 176 -14.75 13.06 4.68
C ILE A 176 -14.90 11.58 5.09
N ALA A 177 -15.87 10.87 4.49
CA ALA A 177 -16.08 9.45 4.77
C ALA A 177 -14.88 8.59 4.30
N ASN A 178 -14.28 8.92 3.15
CA ASN A 178 -13.09 8.24 2.64
C ASN A 178 -11.88 8.43 3.57
N ILE A 179 -11.67 9.65 4.06
CA ILE A 179 -10.60 9.98 5.03
C ILE A 179 -10.85 9.23 6.34
N ALA A 180 -12.08 9.27 6.87
CA ALA A 180 -12.46 8.58 8.09
C ALA A 180 -12.27 7.06 7.97
N ALA A 181 -12.74 6.45 6.86
CA ALA A 181 -12.57 5.03 6.60
C ALA A 181 -11.08 4.65 6.52
N THR A 182 -10.26 5.47 5.86
CA THR A 182 -8.80 5.23 5.78
C THR A 182 -8.15 5.31 7.15
N PHE A 183 -8.50 6.30 7.96
CA PHE A 183 -7.97 6.43 9.31
C PHE A 183 -8.38 5.24 10.20
N ILE A 184 -9.64 4.85 10.18
CA ILE A 184 -10.15 3.67 10.89
C ILE A 184 -9.40 2.42 10.43
N TRP A 185 -9.20 2.26 9.12
CA TRP A 185 -8.48 1.13 8.54
C TRP A 185 -7.02 1.08 9.03
N ILE A 186 -6.30 2.20 9.01
CA ILE A 186 -4.90 2.29 9.47
C ILE A 186 -4.80 1.95 10.95
N VAL A 187 -5.64 2.55 11.80
CA VAL A 187 -5.63 2.32 13.25
C VAL A 187 -5.96 0.87 13.58
N SER A 188 -7.03 0.32 13.00
CA SER A 188 -7.41 -1.08 13.24
C SER A 188 -6.34 -2.07 12.76
N THR A 189 -5.67 -1.80 11.61
CA THR A 189 -4.53 -2.60 11.14
C THR A 189 -3.37 -2.52 12.11
N GLY A 190 -3.01 -1.33 12.59
CA GLY A 190 -1.96 -1.15 13.58
C GLY A 190 -2.24 -1.90 14.89
N MET A 191 -3.49 -1.87 15.37
CA MET A 191 -3.91 -2.63 16.54
C MET A 191 -3.83 -4.14 16.32
N LEU A 192 -4.20 -4.64 15.14
CA LEU A 192 -4.07 -6.06 14.79
C LEU A 192 -2.60 -6.49 14.75
N ILE A 193 -1.71 -5.69 14.14
CA ILE A 193 -0.26 -5.95 14.14
C ILE A 193 0.27 -5.98 15.58
N ALA A 194 -0.12 -5.03 16.42
CA ALA A 194 0.30 -4.96 17.82
C ALA A 194 -0.20 -6.18 18.62
N SER A 195 -1.40 -6.68 18.32
CA SER A 195 -1.95 -7.86 19.02
C SER A 195 -1.19 -9.15 18.73
N GLU A 196 -0.56 -9.27 17.55
CA GLU A 196 0.29 -10.42 17.20
C GLU A 196 1.64 -10.41 17.93
N THR A 197 2.09 -9.24 18.40
CA THR A 197 3.45 -9.04 18.92
C THR A 197 3.50 -8.75 20.41
N MET A 198 2.46 -8.18 20.96
CA MET A 198 2.40 -7.86 22.39
C MET A 198 1.70 -9.00 23.14
N ALA A 199 2.33 -9.47 24.22
CA ALA A 199 1.76 -10.47 25.14
C ALA A 199 0.44 -10.01 25.82
N ALA A 200 -0.04 -8.81 25.52
CA ALA A 200 -1.36 -8.34 25.87
C ALA A 200 -2.38 -9.02 24.95
N SER A 201 -2.76 -10.24 25.28
CA SER A 201 -3.73 -11.01 24.52
C SER A 201 -5.08 -10.28 24.53
N LEU A 202 -5.38 -9.62 23.42
CA LEU A 202 -6.75 -9.22 23.14
C LEU A 202 -7.64 -10.47 23.16
N SER A 203 -8.83 -10.35 23.72
CA SER A 203 -9.78 -11.46 23.64
C SER A 203 -10.08 -11.81 22.17
N LYS A 204 -10.41 -13.08 21.87
CA LYS A 204 -10.83 -13.49 20.52
C LYS A 204 -11.97 -12.61 19.99
N ALA A 205 -12.90 -12.22 20.85
CA ALA A 205 -14.01 -11.33 20.47
C ALA A 205 -13.50 -9.94 20.07
N SER A 206 -12.51 -9.39 20.76
CA SER A 206 -11.89 -8.10 20.39
C SER A 206 -11.17 -8.17 19.06
N ILE A 207 -10.43 -9.24 18.78
CA ILE A 207 -9.75 -9.46 17.50
C ILE A 207 -10.77 -9.57 16.37
N HIS A 208 -11.84 -10.36 16.52
CA HIS A 208 -12.91 -10.46 15.51
C HIS A 208 -13.60 -9.11 15.28
N GLY A 209 -13.82 -8.32 16.34
CA GLY A 209 -14.36 -6.97 16.24
C GLY A 209 -13.45 -6.03 15.43
N LEU A 210 -12.14 -6.06 15.71
CA LEU A 210 -11.15 -5.28 14.95
C LEU A 210 -11.09 -5.70 13.48
N VAL A 211 -11.10 -7.00 13.19
CA VAL A 211 -11.14 -7.51 11.80
C VAL A 211 -12.41 -7.04 11.10
N ALA A 212 -13.58 -7.13 11.74
CA ALA A 212 -14.83 -6.67 11.16
C ALA A 212 -14.81 -5.18 10.82
N VAL A 213 -14.30 -4.34 11.72
CA VAL A 213 -14.13 -2.88 11.51
C VAL A 213 -13.14 -2.62 10.37
N ASN A 214 -12.02 -3.34 10.33
CA ASN A 214 -11.00 -3.23 9.29
C ASN A 214 -11.57 -3.58 7.91
N VAL A 215 -12.29 -4.71 7.81
CA VAL A 215 -12.95 -5.15 6.57
C VAL A 215 -14.01 -4.13 6.12
N ALA A 216 -14.83 -3.62 7.02
CA ALA A 216 -15.86 -2.64 6.69
C ALA A 216 -15.27 -1.34 6.14
N ALA A 217 -14.20 -0.84 6.76
CA ALA A 217 -13.50 0.36 6.31
C ALA A 217 -12.83 0.17 4.94
N GLY A 218 -12.17 -0.98 4.71
CA GLY A 218 -11.58 -1.33 3.40
C GLY A 218 -12.65 -1.50 2.31
N ALA A 219 -13.75 -2.19 2.63
CA ALA A 219 -14.88 -2.38 1.70
C ALA A 219 -15.50 -1.06 1.27
N TRP A 220 -15.62 -0.08 2.16
CA TRP A 220 -16.10 1.26 1.81
C TRP A 220 -15.32 1.89 0.67
N LEU A 221 -13.98 1.84 0.75
CA LEU A 221 -13.07 2.41 -0.25
C LEU A 221 -13.16 1.65 -1.59
N ILE A 222 -13.25 0.33 -1.54
CA ILE A 222 -13.38 -0.52 -2.74
C ILE A 222 -14.73 -0.27 -3.42
N ILE A 223 -15.83 -0.25 -2.66
CA ILE A 223 -17.19 -0.03 -3.19
C ILE A 223 -17.28 1.33 -3.88
N GLY A 224 -16.63 2.36 -3.35
CA GLY A 224 -16.58 3.69 -3.97
C GLY A 224 -15.96 3.63 -5.38
N GLY A 225 -14.85 2.92 -5.55
CA GLY A 225 -14.20 2.72 -6.84
C GLY A 225 -15.03 1.88 -7.81
N VAL A 226 -15.60 0.77 -7.35
CA VAL A 226 -16.48 -0.10 -8.17
C VAL A 226 -17.69 0.69 -8.67
N ARG A 227 -18.35 1.44 -7.80
CA ARG A 227 -19.49 2.31 -8.19
C ARG A 227 -19.07 3.31 -9.27
N ARG A 228 -17.86 3.89 -9.17
CA ARG A 228 -17.32 4.79 -10.19
C ARG A 228 -17.13 4.06 -11.53
N SER A 229 -16.62 2.84 -11.51
CA SER A 229 -16.44 2.02 -12.72
C SER A 229 -17.75 1.71 -13.42
N LEU A 230 -18.79 1.37 -12.65
CA LEU A 230 -20.12 1.04 -13.17
C LEU A 230 -20.91 2.26 -13.66
N SER A 231 -20.64 3.44 -13.11
CA SER A 231 -21.38 4.67 -13.50
C SER A 231 -20.92 5.28 -14.82
N GLY A 232 -19.84 4.81 -15.41
CA GLY A 232 -19.35 5.27 -16.72
C GLY A 232 -18.89 6.74 -16.76
N ARG A 233 -18.72 7.40 -15.62
CA ARG A 233 -18.37 8.83 -15.50
C ARG A 233 -17.01 9.00 -14.87
#